data_0bb77c5bc4ae995c4b65a689c8311b5e
#
_entry.id   0bb77c5bc4ae995c4b65a689c8311b5e
#
_cell.length_a   1.000
_cell.length_b   1.000
_cell.length_c   1.000
_cell.angle_alpha   90.00
_cell.angle_beta   90.00
_cell.angle_gamma   90.00
#
_symmetry.space_group_name_H-M   'P 1'
#
loop_
_entity.id
_entity.type
_entity.pdbx_description
1 polymer ?
#
loop_
_entity_poly.entity_id
_entity_poly.type
_entity_poly.pdbx_seq_one_letter_code
_entity_poly.pdbx_strand_id
1 'polypeptide(L)'
;NASLTGLNEFKLNNESDSNYNTVFRWLCDALYLMNIEYDVIPAAPALFASYENILVPALYSATDEVLNALNEFVANGGNMVVTFKSAFSDEHLKIRHDVQPYIINKALGIQYDEFTLPDDVTVSCGGKSSKARDWMEMVDCTTATPVAKYEHKHWGVHAAITQNSYGKGRAMYLATLFG
;
A
#
# COMPACT_ATOMS: atom_id res chain seq x y z
N ASN A 1 5.84 -15.07 -9.56
CA ASN A 1 5.79 -13.80 -8.80
C ASN A 1 5.56 -14.11 -7.31
N ALA A 2 6.57 -13.81 -6.44
CA ALA A 2 6.52 -14.14 -5.02
C ALA A 2 5.35 -13.44 -4.30
N SER A 3 4.99 -12.21 -4.67
CA SER A 3 3.81 -11.53 -4.10
C SER A 3 2.50 -12.25 -4.42
N LEU A 4 2.35 -12.78 -5.62
CA LEU A 4 1.19 -13.60 -5.98
C LEU A 4 1.10 -14.85 -5.11
N THR A 5 2.20 -15.56 -4.96
CA THR A 5 2.27 -16.77 -4.10
C THR A 5 1.99 -16.40 -2.64
N GLY A 6 2.68 -15.37 -2.12
CA GLY A 6 2.54 -14.96 -0.72
C GLY A 6 1.12 -14.57 -0.35
N LEU A 7 0.46 -13.72 -1.14
CA LEU A 7 -0.92 -13.31 -0.85
C LEU A 7 -1.95 -14.41 -1.06
N ASN A 8 -1.70 -15.36 -1.95
CA ASN A 8 -2.62 -16.49 -2.16
C ASN A 8 -2.50 -17.53 -1.05
N GLU A 9 -1.29 -17.77 -0.52
CA GLU A 9 -1.07 -18.68 0.60
C GLU A 9 -1.44 -18.03 1.95
N PHE A 10 -1.12 -16.75 2.13
CA PHE A 10 -1.43 -15.97 3.33
C PHE A 10 -2.53 -14.96 3.04
N LYS A 11 -3.74 -15.48 2.81
CA LYS A 11 -4.92 -14.69 2.41
C LYS A 11 -5.15 -13.50 3.32
N LEU A 12 -5.74 -12.45 2.76
CA LEU A 12 -6.17 -11.28 3.52
C LEU A 12 -7.26 -11.66 4.53
N ASN A 13 -8.25 -12.40 4.04
CA ASN A 13 -9.35 -12.94 4.82
C ASN A 13 -9.72 -14.32 4.27
N ASN A 14 -9.84 -15.32 5.13
CA ASN A 14 -10.19 -16.69 4.72
C ASN A 14 -11.62 -16.81 4.16
N GLU A 15 -12.49 -15.86 4.49
CA GLU A 15 -13.89 -15.84 4.06
C GLU A 15 -14.10 -15.02 2.78
N SER A 16 -13.07 -14.31 2.31
CA SER A 16 -13.17 -13.48 1.10
C SER A 16 -12.42 -14.08 -0.07
N ASP A 17 -12.89 -13.77 -1.29
CA ASP A 17 -12.19 -14.09 -2.54
C ASP A 17 -11.05 -13.11 -2.84
N SER A 18 -10.71 -12.24 -1.89
CA SER A 18 -9.66 -11.25 -2.05
C SER A 18 -8.28 -11.92 -2.07
N ASN A 19 -7.70 -11.95 -3.24
CA ASN A 19 -6.36 -12.45 -3.52
C ASN A 19 -5.55 -11.39 -4.29
N TYR A 20 -4.29 -11.67 -4.58
CA TYR A 20 -3.43 -10.74 -5.30
C TYR A 20 -4.04 -10.24 -6.61
N ASN A 21 -4.56 -11.14 -7.43
CA ASN A 21 -5.14 -10.78 -8.73
C ASN A 21 -6.40 -9.92 -8.57
N THR A 22 -7.21 -10.17 -7.56
CA THR A 22 -8.40 -9.37 -7.27
C THR A 22 -8.04 -7.95 -6.87
N VAL A 23 -7.10 -7.78 -5.94
CA VAL A 23 -6.60 -6.46 -5.51
C VAL A 23 -5.99 -5.70 -6.69
N PHE A 24 -5.14 -6.37 -7.46
CA PHE A 24 -4.52 -5.79 -8.66
C PHE A 24 -5.57 -5.32 -9.67
N ARG A 25 -6.56 -6.18 -9.95
CA ARG A 25 -7.64 -5.90 -10.90
C ARG A 25 -8.50 -4.70 -10.48
N TRP A 26 -8.85 -4.57 -9.21
CA TRP A 26 -9.64 -3.43 -8.73
C TRP A 26 -8.93 -2.11 -8.98
N LEU A 27 -7.62 -2.05 -8.83
CA LEU A 27 -6.85 -0.85 -9.13
C LEU A 27 -6.83 -0.57 -10.64
N CYS A 28 -6.68 -1.60 -11.48
CA CYS A 28 -6.77 -1.47 -12.92
C CYS A 28 -8.16 -0.99 -13.36
N ASP A 29 -9.23 -1.57 -12.81
CA ASP A 29 -10.60 -1.18 -13.10
C ASP A 29 -10.88 0.27 -12.67
N ALA A 30 -10.35 0.70 -11.52
CA ALA A 30 -10.46 2.09 -11.07
C ALA A 30 -9.78 3.07 -12.05
N LEU A 31 -8.56 2.77 -12.50
CA LEU A 31 -7.86 3.60 -13.49
C LEU A 31 -8.62 3.64 -14.82
N TYR A 32 -9.12 2.51 -15.29
CA TYR A 32 -9.94 2.41 -16.50
C TYR A 32 -11.20 3.26 -16.41
N LEU A 33 -11.95 3.18 -15.31
CA LEU A 33 -13.16 3.98 -15.09
C LEU A 33 -12.89 5.49 -14.99
N MET A 34 -11.67 5.85 -14.62
CA MET A 34 -11.20 7.24 -14.57
C MET A 34 -10.62 7.72 -15.91
N ASN A 35 -10.60 6.89 -16.94
CA ASN A 35 -9.95 7.13 -18.23
C ASN A 35 -8.45 7.47 -18.10
N ILE A 36 -7.76 6.81 -17.16
CA ILE A 36 -6.31 6.95 -16.99
C ILE A 36 -5.63 5.81 -17.72
N GLU A 37 -4.78 6.14 -18.68
CA GLU A 37 -3.93 5.16 -19.36
C GLU A 37 -2.84 4.68 -18.39
N TYR A 38 -2.53 3.38 -18.42
CA TYR A 38 -1.50 2.80 -17.58
C TYR A 38 -0.81 1.60 -18.24
N ASP A 39 0.42 1.39 -17.85
CA ASP A 39 1.20 0.19 -18.17
C ASP A 39 1.30 -0.73 -16.96
N VAL A 40 1.30 -2.02 -17.21
CA VAL A 40 1.61 -3.03 -16.19
C VAL A 40 3.06 -3.46 -16.37
N ILE A 41 3.89 -3.11 -15.41
CA ILE A 41 5.32 -3.40 -15.44
C ILE A 41 5.75 -4.37 -14.33
N PRO A 42 6.78 -5.19 -14.54
CA PRO A 42 7.39 -5.92 -13.45
C PRO A 42 8.03 -4.95 -12.43
N ALA A 43 8.18 -5.39 -11.17
CA ALA A 43 8.89 -4.63 -10.14
C ALA A 43 10.41 -4.66 -10.41
N ALA A 44 10.84 -3.96 -11.46
CA ALA A 44 12.22 -3.89 -11.90
C ALA A 44 12.72 -2.43 -11.80
N PRO A 45 13.73 -2.14 -10.96
CA PRO A 45 14.22 -0.78 -10.70
C PRO A 45 14.51 0.04 -11.95
N ALA A 46 15.09 -0.59 -12.98
CA ALA A 46 15.45 0.08 -14.22
C ALA A 46 14.27 0.70 -14.99
N LEU A 47 13.04 0.26 -14.70
CA LEU A 47 11.84 0.75 -15.39
C LEU A 47 11.21 1.95 -14.66
N PHE A 48 11.47 2.15 -13.39
CA PHE A 48 10.76 3.15 -12.59
C PHE A 48 10.97 4.58 -13.09
N ALA A 49 12.18 4.90 -13.52
CA ALA A 49 12.53 6.25 -14.02
C ALA A 49 11.80 6.65 -15.32
N SER A 50 11.13 5.71 -15.99
CA SER A 50 10.35 5.99 -17.21
C SER A 50 8.95 6.52 -16.92
N TYR A 51 8.52 6.55 -15.65
CA TYR A 51 7.19 6.95 -15.23
C TYR A 51 7.25 8.13 -14.24
N GLU A 52 6.22 8.96 -14.28
CA GLU A 52 6.04 10.03 -13.28
C GLU A 52 5.25 9.53 -12.06
N ASN A 53 4.36 8.56 -12.29
CA ASN A 53 3.48 8.00 -11.27
C ASN A 53 3.59 6.48 -11.25
N ILE A 54 3.78 5.89 -10.07
CA ILE A 54 3.80 4.44 -9.87
C ILE A 54 2.74 4.06 -8.84
N LEU A 55 1.89 3.11 -9.21
CA LEU A 55 0.94 2.47 -8.31
C LEU A 55 1.47 1.07 -7.94
N VAL A 56 1.59 0.81 -6.65
CA VAL A 56 2.18 -0.41 -6.09
C VAL A 56 1.08 -1.21 -5.36
N PRO A 57 0.38 -2.12 -6.07
CA PRO A 57 -0.69 -2.91 -5.48
C PRO A 57 -0.15 -4.08 -4.68
N ALA A 58 -0.38 -4.08 -3.36
CA ALA A 58 -0.09 -5.18 -2.45
C ALA A 58 1.22 -5.93 -2.79
N LEU A 59 2.32 -5.20 -2.90
CA LEU A 59 3.66 -5.75 -3.20
C LEU A 59 4.16 -6.54 -1.97
N TYR A 60 3.51 -7.66 -1.69
CA TYR A 60 3.73 -8.49 -0.49
C TYR A 60 5.19 -8.87 -0.32
N SER A 61 5.81 -9.32 -1.40
CA SER A 61 7.19 -9.76 -1.44
C SER A 61 8.02 -8.93 -2.40
N ALA A 62 9.14 -8.42 -1.94
CA ALA A 62 10.10 -7.68 -2.75
C ALA A 62 11.53 -7.83 -2.20
N THR A 63 12.51 -7.67 -3.08
CA THR A 63 13.92 -7.54 -2.66
C THR A 63 14.18 -6.17 -2.07
N ASP A 64 15.21 -6.05 -1.26
CA ASP A 64 15.66 -4.76 -0.70
C ASP A 64 16.04 -3.77 -1.81
N GLU A 65 16.59 -4.26 -2.93
CA GLU A 65 16.92 -3.46 -4.10
C GLU A 65 15.68 -2.75 -4.68
N VAL A 66 14.58 -3.49 -4.87
CA VAL A 66 13.31 -2.94 -5.36
C VAL A 66 12.76 -1.91 -4.39
N LEU A 67 12.77 -2.19 -3.08
CA LEU A 67 12.26 -1.27 -2.06
C LEU A 67 13.08 0.01 -1.96
N ASN A 68 14.41 -0.07 -2.05
CA ASN A 68 15.28 1.10 -2.10
C ASN A 68 15.06 1.91 -3.38
N ALA A 69 14.91 1.25 -4.52
CA ALA A 69 14.63 1.94 -5.79
C ALA A 69 13.28 2.68 -5.79
N LEU A 70 12.26 2.17 -5.10
CA LEU A 70 11.00 2.89 -4.89
C LEU A 70 11.19 4.15 -4.04
N ASN A 71 12.00 4.09 -2.97
CA ASN A 71 12.36 5.29 -2.22
C ASN A 71 13.11 6.31 -3.07
N GLU A 72 14.09 5.87 -3.86
CA GLU A 72 14.85 6.74 -4.77
C GLU A 72 13.97 7.35 -5.85
N PHE A 73 13.03 6.60 -6.39
CA PHE A 73 12.05 7.11 -7.36
C PHE A 73 11.28 8.30 -6.78
N VAL A 74 10.77 8.19 -5.56
CA VAL A 74 10.07 9.30 -4.89
C VAL A 74 11.04 10.44 -4.59
N ALA A 75 12.23 10.14 -4.05
CA ALA A 75 13.21 11.17 -3.73
C ALA A 75 13.61 12.03 -4.94
N ASN A 76 13.61 11.44 -6.14
CA ASN A 76 13.95 12.10 -7.40
C ASN A 76 12.77 12.85 -8.05
N GLY A 77 11.57 12.79 -7.49
CA GLY A 77 10.41 13.56 -7.94
C GLY A 77 9.22 12.75 -8.41
N GLY A 78 9.30 11.42 -8.38
CA GLY A 78 8.19 10.53 -8.72
C GLY A 78 7.06 10.58 -7.69
N ASN A 79 5.85 10.27 -8.12
CA ASN A 79 4.70 10.09 -7.25
C ASN A 79 4.40 8.60 -7.10
N MET A 80 4.23 8.14 -5.88
CA MET A 80 4.00 6.73 -5.57
C MET A 80 2.73 6.56 -4.75
N VAL A 81 1.89 5.60 -5.13
CA VAL A 81 0.77 5.14 -4.31
C VAL A 81 1.00 3.67 -3.98
N VAL A 82 1.06 3.36 -2.70
CA VAL A 82 1.28 1.99 -2.20
C VAL A 82 0.05 1.55 -1.44
N THR A 83 -0.36 0.31 -1.64
CA THR A 83 -1.46 -0.25 -0.88
C THR A 83 -0.96 -1.15 0.26
N PHE A 84 -1.87 -1.46 1.15
CA PHE A 84 -1.68 -2.34 2.30
C PHE A 84 -0.90 -3.62 1.94
N LYS A 85 -0.31 -4.25 2.96
CA LYS A 85 0.44 -5.51 2.88
C LYS A 85 1.62 -5.47 1.90
N SER A 86 2.15 -4.27 1.62
CA SER A 86 3.35 -4.11 0.79
C SER A 86 4.61 -4.17 1.63
N ALA A 87 5.70 -4.74 1.05
CA ALA A 87 7.00 -4.97 1.68
C ALA A 87 6.96 -5.90 2.91
N PHE A 88 5.97 -6.78 2.99
CA PHE A 88 5.70 -7.63 4.15
C PHE A 88 6.72 -8.79 4.26
N SER A 89 7.22 -9.30 3.15
CA SER A 89 8.21 -10.36 3.09
C SER A 89 9.35 -10.06 2.11
N ASP A 90 10.45 -10.81 2.25
CA ASP A 90 11.52 -10.84 1.26
C ASP A 90 11.12 -11.71 0.04
N GLU A 91 12.04 -11.86 -0.92
CA GLU A 91 11.83 -12.64 -2.16
C GLU A 91 11.67 -14.15 -1.92
N HIS A 92 12.02 -14.63 -0.74
CA HIS A 92 11.86 -16.02 -0.30
C HIS A 92 10.59 -16.25 0.55
N LEU A 93 9.71 -15.24 0.64
CA LEU A 93 8.50 -15.23 1.46
C LEU A 93 8.77 -15.28 2.97
N LYS A 94 9.99 -14.98 3.41
CA LYS A 94 10.30 -14.82 4.81
C LYS A 94 9.75 -13.48 5.29
N ILE A 95 8.87 -13.52 6.29
CA ILE A 95 8.28 -12.31 6.88
C ILE A 95 9.38 -11.46 7.49
N ARG A 96 9.34 -10.18 7.20
CA ARG A 96 10.23 -9.19 7.78
C ARG A 96 9.79 -8.89 9.20
N HIS A 97 10.71 -8.95 10.15
CA HIS A 97 10.44 -8.76 11.59
C HIS A 97 10.64 -7.33 12.08
N ASP A 98 11.13 -6.47 11.20
CA ASP A 98 11.24 -5.04 11.49
C ASP A 98 9.89 -4.34 11.35
N VAL A 99 9.84 -3.08 11.81
CA VAL A 99 8.66 -2.22 11.68
C VAL A 99 8.23 -2.10 10.22
N GLN A 100 6.95 -2.34 9.95
CA GLN A 100 6.39 -2.27 8.62
C GLN A 100 6.08 -0.81 8.22
N PRO A 101 6.04 -0.48 6.93
CA PRO A 101 6.37 -1.30 5.75
C PRO A 101 7.87 -1.32 5.39
N TYR A 102 8.70 -1.75 6.30
CA TYR A 102 10.14 -1.97 6.14
C TYR A 102 10.87 -0.79 5.47
N ILE A 103 11.70 -1.04 4.45
CA ILE A 103 12.54 -0.03 3.79
C ILE A 103 11.71 1.14 3.22
N ILE A 104 10.53 0.86 2.63
CA ILE A 104 9.71 1.91 1.99
C ILE A 104 9.03 2.85 3.01
N ASN A 105 9.12 2.55 4.30
CA ASN A 105 8.64 3.43 5.37
C ASN A 105 9.24 4.85 5.27
N LYS A 106 10.45 4.99 4.73
CA LYS A 106 11.15 6.28 4.56
C LYS A 106 10.39 7.20 3.61
N ALA A 107 10.07 6.72 2.40
CA ALA A 107 9.32 7.51 1.44
C ALA A 107 7.86 7.70 1.87
N LEU A 108 7.26 6.68 2.49
CA LEU A 108 5.87 6.72 2.95
C LEU A 108 5.69 7.57 4.23
N GLY A 109 6.72 7.74 5.05
CA GLY A 109 6.68 8.51 6.29
C GLY A 109 5.76 7.91 7.35
N ILE A 110 5.66 6.59 7.39
CA ILE A 110 4.76 5.84 8.26
C ILE A 110 5.46 4.65 8.91
N GLN A 111 4.81 4.09 9.92
CA GLN A 111 5.16 2.80 10.50
C GLN A 111 3.91 2.11 11.02
N TYR A 112 3.94 0.78 11.10
CA TYR A 112 2.94 -0.02 11.80
C TYR A 112 3.53 -1.37 12.23
N ASP A 113 2.96 -1.95 13.25
CA ASP A 113 3.29 -3.28 13.78
C ASP A 113 2.04 -4.15 14.01
N GLU A 114 0.86 -3.52 13.93
CA GLU A 114 -0.42 -4.20 14.13
C GLU A 114 -1.30 -4.11 12.88
N PHE A 115 -2.05 -5.16 12.65
CA PHE A 115 -3.09 -5.25 11.62
C PHE A 115 -4.22 -6.17 12.08
N THR A 116 -5.40 -6.00 11.49
CA THR A 116 -6.57 -6.83 11.81
C THR A 116 -7.52 -6.95 10.64
N LEU A 117 -8.53 -7.80 10.79
CA LEU A 117 -9.69 -7.81 9.90
C LEU A 117 -10.66 -6.71 10.35
N PRO A 118 -11.13 -5.84 9.45
CA PRO A 118 -12.10 -4.82 9.80
C PRO A 118 -13.46 -5.44 10.11
N ASP A 119 -14.12 -4.97 11.17
CA ASP A 119 -15.49 -5.28 11.51
C ASP A 119 -16.27 -3.97 11.57
N ASP A 120 -17.08 -3.73 10.55
CA ASP A 120 -17.92 -2.53 10.37
C ASP A 120 -17.18 -1.17 10.50
N VAL A 121 -15.93 -1.12 10.05
CA VAL A 121 -15.11 0.09 10.11
C VAL A 121 -15.30 0.93 8.85
N THR A 122 -15.58 2.22 9.04
CA THR A 122 -15.73 3.20 7.95
C THR A 122 -14.50 4.09 7.84
N VAL A 123 -14.23 4.58 6.64
CA VAL A 123 -13.23 5.60 6.37
C VAL A 123 -13.87 6.68 5.51
N SER A 124 -13.80 7.92 5.94
CA SER A 124 -14.31 9.07 5.18
C SER A 124 -13.16 9.91 4.63
N CYS A 125 -13.23 10.21 3.34
CA CYS A 125 -12.26 11.02 2.63
C CYS A 125 -12.95 11.86 1.54
N GLY A 126 -12.67 13.16 1.50
CA GLY A 126 -13.20 14.04 0.44
C GLY A 126 -14.74 14.08 0.36
N GLY A 127 -15.43 13.92 1.48
CA GLY A 127 -16.90 13.90 1.54
C GLY A 127 -17.54 12.59 1.09
N LYS A 128 -16.74 11.56 0.83
CA LYS A 128 -17.19 10.19 0.54
C LYS A 128 -16.80 9.27 1.69
N SER A 129 -17.65 8.28 1.97
CA SER A 129 -17.41 7.24 2.96
C SER A 129 -17.40 5.87 2.30
N SER A 130 -16.47 5.03 2.71
CA SER A 130 -16.35 3.64 2.27
C SER A 130 -16.08 2.74 3.46
N LYS A 131 -16.47 1.48 3.37
CA LYS A 131 -16.10 0.48 4.39
C LYS A 131 -14.66 0.01 4.17
N ALA A 132 -13.92 -0.16 5.27
CA ALA A 132 -12.71 -0.94 5.25
C ALA A 132 -13.06 -2.42 5.03
N ARG A 133 -12.33 -3.12 4.19
CA ARG A 133 -12.60 -4.52 3.83
C ARG A 133 -11.35 -5.37 3.92
N ASP A 134 -11.56 -6.64 4.28
CA ASP A 134 -10.61 -7.75 4.21
C ASP A 134 -9.30 -7.58 5.00
N TRP A 135 -8.80 -6.38 5.17
CA TRP A 135 -7.54 -6.09 5.84
C TRP A 135 -7.44 -4.62 6.25
N MET A 136 -6.95 -4.34 7.45
CA MET A 136 -6.61 -2.99 7.89
C MET A 136 -5.35 -2.99 8.76
N GLU A 137 -4.51 -2.00 8.57
CA GLU A 137 -3.25 -1.79 9.28
C GLU A 137 -3.35 -0.58 10.18
N MET A 138 -2.77 -0.67 11.38
CA MET A 138 -2.78 0.39 12.40
C MET A 138 -1.63 1.35 12.14
N VAL A 139 -1.79 2.17 11.09
CA VAL A 139 -0.71 3.03 10.60
C VAL A 139 -0.53 4.28 11.47
N ASP A 140 0.69 4.46 11.96
CA ASP A 140 1.17 5.65 12.64
C ASP A 140 2.02 6.50 11.71
N CYS A 141 1.72 7.79 11.65
CA CYS A 141 2.49 8.74 10.84
C CYS A 141 3.77 9.14 11.59
N THR A 142 4.92 9.04 10.91
CA THR A 142 6.21 9.58 11.39
C THR A 142 6.49 10.95 10.79
N THR A 143 6.51 11.06 9.46
CA THR A 143 6.62 12.31 8.72
C THR A 143 5.43 12.57 7.81
N ALA A 144 4.60 11.55 7.57
CA ALA A 144 3.39 11.67 6.76
C ALA A 144 2.29 12.47 7.46
N THR A 145 1.37 12.99 6.66
CA THR A 145 0.12 13.58 7.13
C THR A 145 -1.03 12.62 6.87
N PRO A 146 -1.90 12.34 7.85
CA PRO A 146 -3.08 11.54 7.61
C PRO A 146 -4.07 12.30 6.71
N VAL A 147 -4.47 11.68 5.62
CA VAL A 147 -5.52 12.16 4.71
C VAL A 147 -6.90 11.69 5.18
N ALA A 148 -6.95 10.46 5.70
CA ALA A 148 -8.14 9.91 6.34
C ALA A 148 -7.75 8.98 7.49
N LYS A 149 -8.65 8.84 8.46
CA LYS A 149 -8.53 7.94 9.60
C LYS A 149 -9.68 6.96 9.63
N TYR A 150 -9.52 5.88 10.38
CA TYR A 150 -10.62 4.95 10.65
C TYR A 150 -11.68 5.59 11.54
N GLU A 151 -12.95 5.48 11.17
CA GLU A 151 -14.07 5.91 12.00
C GLU A 151 -14.42 4.78 12.99
N HIS A 152 -13.59 4.64 14.01
CA HIS A 152 -13.74 3.59 15.02
C HIS A 152 -13.29 4.08 16.40
N LYS A 153 -13.97 3.60 17.43
CA LYS A 153 -13.73 4.01 18.83
C LYS A 153 -12.28 3.80 19.29
N HIS A 154 -11.68 2.69 18.91
CA HIS A 154 -10.32 2.31 19.33
C HIS A 154 -9.26 2.62 18.26
N TRP A 155 -9.57 2.40 17.00
CA TRP A 155 -8.62 2.55 15.88
C TRP A 155 -8.65 3.91 15.19
N GLY A 156 -9.52 4.82 15.62
CA GLY A 156 -9.63 6.18 15.05
C GLY A 156 -8.40 7.07 15.29
N VAL A 157 -7.44 6.62 16.07
CA VAL A 157 -6.14 7.28 16.24
C VAL A 157 -5.21 7.01 15.04
N HIS A 158 -5.36 5.85 14.40
CA HIS A 158 -4.53 5.41 13.28
C HIS A 158 -5.04 5.93 11.93
N ALA A 159 -4.11 6.08 10.98
CA ALA A 159 -4.43 6.55 9.65
C ALA A 159 -4.85 5.40 8.74
N ALA A 160 -5.90 5.61 7.93
CA ALA A 160 -6.33 4.71 6.86
C ALA A 160 -5.75 5.12 5.50
N ILE A 161 -5.53 6.42 5.30
CA ILE A 161 -4.87 6.99 4.11
C ILE A 161 -3.88 8.04 4.59
N THR A 162 -2.64 7.97 4.07
CA THR A 162 -1.59 8.95 4.38
C THR A 162 -0.99 9.55 3.12
N GLN A 163 -0.40 10.74 3.27
CA GLN A 163 0.42 11.38 2.25
C GLN A 163 1.71 11.90 2.88
N ASN A 164 2.81 11.68 2.19
CA ASN A 164 4.13 12.18 2.58
C ASN A 164 4.83 12.88 1.42
N SER A 165 5.62 13.90 1.73
CA SER A 165 6.58 14.50 0.81
C SER A 165 7.97 13.94 1.14
N TYR A 166 8.64 13.37 0.15
CA TYR A 166 9.96 12.77 0.33
C TYR A 166 10.89 13.17 -0.82
N GLY A 167 11.97 13.86 -0.49
CA GLY A 167 12.83 14.45 -1.51
C GLY A 167 12.07 15.47 -2.37
N LYS A 168 11.97 15.22 -3.67
CA LYS A 168 11.25 16.07 -4.63
C LYS A 168 9.85 15.52 -4.97
N GLY A 169 9.52 14.30 -4.54
CA GLY A 169 8.29 13.60 -4.89
C GLY A 169 7.33 13.45 -3.74
N ARG A 170 6.29 12.65 -3.96
CA ARG A 170 5.22 12.38 -3.01
C ARG A 170 4.91 10.89 -2.95
N ALA A 171 4.54 10.43 -1.78
CA ALA A 171 4.08 9.06 -1.58
C ALA A 171 2.76 9.06 -0.81
N MET A 172 1.85 8.16 -1.19
CA MET A 172 0.60 7.89 -0.49
C MET A 172 0.56 6.42 -0.07
N TYR A 173 -0.06 6.16 1.05
CA TYR A 173 -0.32 4.80 1.52
C TYR A 173 -1.80 4.59 1.79
N LEU A 174 -2.32 3.47 1.32
CA LEU A 174 -3.70 3.01 1.55
C LEU A 174 -3.63 1.79 2.46
N ALA A 175 -3.93 1.97 3.75
CA ALA A 175 -3.75 0.97 4.80
C ALA A 175 -4.87 -0.08 4.87
N THR A 176 -5.85 0.01 4.00
CA THR A 176 -6.98 -0.92 3.89
C THR A 176 -7.48 -1.01 2.46
N LEU A 177 -8.28 -2.02 2.19
CA LEU A 177 -9.09 -2.10 0.99
C LEU A 177 -10.40 -1.34 1.21
N PHE A 178 -10.82 -0.57 0.21
CA PHE A 178 -12.07 0.19 0.24
C PHE A 178 -13.16 -0.51 -0.60
N GLY A 179 -14.36 -0.64 -0.06
CA GLY A 179 -15.49 -1.30 -0.72
C GLY A 179 -16.81 -0.56 -0.57
#